data_828caf5ea267b09435cb55a7f183477d
#
_entry.id   828caf5ea267b09435cb55a7f183477d
#
_cell.length_a   1.000
_cell.length_b   1.000
_cell.length_c   1.000
_cell.angle_alpha   90.00
_cell.angle_beta   90.00
_cell.angle_gamma   90.00
#
_symmetry.space_group_name_H-M   'P 1'
#
loop_
_entity.id
_entity.type
_entity.pdbx_description
1 polymer ?
#
loop_
_entity_poly.entity_id
_entity_poly.type
_entity_poly.pdbx_seq_one_letter_code
_entity_poly.pdbx_strand_id
1 'polypeptide(L)'
;MRVACFSETNRSILMWSHYAHNHQGFCIEYDFSQLEYKQHLKPVRYVSERHYIPGDFADHISPNAGNAIYEAALYKSAEWSYEKEWRLVMSKIDLTHPEYSERIPVMAVNAFIRAVYLGVKASKDFEKAICTHYKETPVKIYRMKLSASNYSLQAEQIQ
;
A
#
# COMPACT_ATOMS: atom_id res chain seq x y z
N MET A 1 4.16 16.68 -1.03
CA MET A 1 3.17 15.60 -1.06
C MET A 1 3.84 14.29 -0.68
N ARG A 2 3.17 13.43 0.10
CA ARG A 2 3.61 12.08 0.45
C ARG A 2 2.50 11.10 0.08
N VAL A 3 2.88 9.91 -0.38
CA VAL A 3 1.92 8.90 -0.85
C VAL A 3 2.32 7.56 -0.24
N ALA A 4 1.34 6.87 0.36
CA ALA A 4 1.45 5.47 0.73
C ALA A 4 0.45 4.66 -0.09
N CYS A 5 0.91 3.57 -0.69
CA CYS A 5 0.12 2.73 -1.59
C CYS A 5 -0.29 1.44 -0.90
N PHE A 6 -1.54 1.05 -1.09
CA PHE A 6 -2.15 -0.17 -0.56
C PHE A 6 -2.91 -0.88 -1.66
N SER A 7 -3.22 -2.14 -1.46
CA SER A 7 -4.03 -2.95 -2.38
C SER A 7 -5.19 -3.60 -1.65
N GLU A 8 -6.31 -3.82 -2.36
CA GLU A 8 -7.44 -4.58 -1.83
C GLU A 8 -7.22 -6.11 -1.86
N THR A 9 -6.11 -6.57 -2.44
CA THR A 9 -5.89 -8.00 -2.64
C THR A 9 -4.48 -8.43 -2.26
N ASN A 10 -4.38 -9.58 -1.63
CA ASN A 10 -3.14 -10.30 -1.35
C ASN A 10 -2.98 -11.56 -2.24
N ARG A 11 -3.85 -11.76 -3.27
CA ARG A 11 -3.90 -12.99 -4.06
C ARG A 11 -3.32 -12.88 -5.46
N SER A 12 -2.88 -11.70 -5.88
CA SER A 12 -2.32 -11.46 -7.21
C SER A 12 -0.89 -11.99 -7.31
N ILE A 13 -0.67 -12.99 -8.16
CA ILE A 13 0.67 -13.56 -8.42
C ILE A 13 1.63 -12.49 -8.92
N LEU A 14 1.16 -11.57 -9.78
CA LEU A 14 1.98 -10.47 -10.32
C LEU A 14 2.47 -9.55 -9.21
N MET A 15 1.59 -9.14 -8.28
CA MET A 15 2.00 -8.28 -7.18
C MET A 15 3.03 -8.93 -6.27
N TRP A 16 2.89 -10.22 -5.98
CA TRP A 16 3.88 -10.96 -5.21
C TRP A 16 5.23 -11.06 -5.92
N SER A 17 5.20 -11.14 -7.25
CA SER A 17 6.44 -11.12 -8.05
C SER A 17 7.10 -9.76 -8.01
N HIS A 18 6.34 -8.67 -8.17
CA HIS A 18 6.89 -7.32 -8.26
C HIS A 18 7.29 -6.74 -6.90
N TYR A 19 6.44 -6.89 -5.88
CA TYR A 19 6.56 -6.14 -4.62
C TYR A 19 7.02 -6.98 -3.43
N ALA A 20 7.08 -8.30 -3.54
CA ALA A 20 7.45 -9.20 -2.46
C ALA A 20 8.68 -10.06 -2.81
N HIS A 21 9.68 -9.46 -3.44
CA HIS A 21 10.96 -10.12 -3.78
C HIS A 21 10.75 -11.50 -4.43
N ASN A 22 9.99 -11.55 -5.55
CA ASN A 22 9.66 -12.80 -6.24
C ASN A 22 9.06 -13.88 -5.32
N HIS A 23 8.05 -13.52 -4.52
CA HIS A 23 7.35 -14.37 -3.56
C HIS A 23 8.18 -14.80 -2.33
N GLN A 24 9.34 -14.20 -2.07
CA GLN A 24 10.16 -14.49 -0.89
C GLN A 24 9.86 -13.57 0.30
N GLY A 25 9.26 -12.41 0.04
CA GLY A 25 8.93 -11.39 1.03
C GLY A 25 7.59 -11.65 1.72
N PHE A 26 6.95 -10.57 2.14
CA PHE A 26 5.69 -10.59 2.88
C PHE A 26 4.74 -9.47 2.45
N CYS A 27 3.48 -9.61 2.82
CA CYS A 27 2.45 -8.59 2.70
C CYS A 27 1.82 -8.36 4.08
N ILE A 28 1.53 -7.11 4.41
CA ILE A 28 0.87 -6.73 5.67
C ILE A 28 -0.56 -6.34 5.38
N GLU A 29 -1.50 -6.91 6.15
CA GLU A 29 -2.89 -6.47 6.18
C GLU A 29 -3.08 -5.44 7.28
N TYR A 30 -3.59 -4.27 6.89
CA TYR A 30 -3.90 -3.18 7.80
C TYR A 30 -5.39 -3.03 8.01
N ASP A 31 -5.79 -2.69 9.24
CA ASP A 31 -7.12 -2.22 9.57
C ASP A 31 -7.11 -0.67 9.61
N PHE A 32 -7.86 -0.08 8.70
CA PHE A 32 -8.01 1.38 8.58
C PHE A 32 -9.27 1.90 9.28
N SER A 33 -9.98 1.10 10.08
CA SER A 33 -11.20 1.51 10.76
C SER A 33 -10.99 2.73 11.67
N GLN A 34 -9.81 2.82 12.29
CA GLN A 34 -9.39 3.89 13.20
C GLN A 34 -8.43 4.89 12.56
N LEU A 35 -8.29 4.86 11.23
CA LEU A 35 -7.39 5.79 10.54
C LEU A 35 -7.94 7.23 10.65
N GLU A 36 -7.18 8.11 11.31
CA GLU A 36 -7.54 9.51 11.56
C GLU A 36 -7.76 10.29 10.24
N TYR A 37 -6.92 10.03 9.22
CA TYR A 37 -6.94 10.70 7.92
C TYR A 37 -7.62 9.88 6.82
N LYS A 38 -8.66 9.12 7.15
CA LYS A 38 -9.35 8.22 6.21
C LYS A 38 -9.89 8.93 4.96
N GLN A 39 -10.25 10.21 5.06
CA GLN A 39 -10.69 11.02 3.92
C GLN A 39 -9.62 11.18 2.83
N HIS A 40 -8.35 11.01 3.15
CA HIS A 40 -7.22 11.07 2.21
C HIS A 40 -6.85 9.71 1.60
N LEU A 41 -7.48 8.62 2.05
CA LEU A 41 -7.35 7.30 1.46
C LEU A 41 -8.32 7.19 0.28
N LYS A 42 -7.80 7.12 -0.94
CA LYS A 42 -8.58 7.15 -2.19
C LYS A 42 -8.22 5.99 -3.10
N PRO A 43 -9.20 5.42 -3.82
CA PRO A 43 -8.90 4.43 -4.86
C PRO A 43 -8.19 5.10 -6.04
N VAL A 44 -7.27 4.38 -6.65
CA VAL A 44 -6.61 4.78 -7.89
C VAL A 44 -7.59 4.67 -9.05
N ARG A 45 -7.58 5.68 -9.93
CA ARG A 45 -8.33 5.73 -11.18
C ARG A 45 -7.46 5.17 -12.30
N TYR A 46 -7.86 4.03 -12.85
CA TYR A 46 -7.15 3.40 -13.95
C TYR A 46 -7.68 3.92 -15.28
N VAL A 47 -6.78 4.43 -16.13
CA VAL A 47 -7.12 5.07 -17.40
C VAL A 47 -6.21 4.58 -18.51
N SER A 48 -6.72 4.57 -19.76
CA SER A 48 -5.93 4.25 -20.94
C SER A 48 -5.12 5.43 -21.44
N GLU A 49 -5.61 6.65 -21.22
CA GLU A 49 -4.94 7.87 -21.64
C GLU A 49 -4.29 8.57 -20.46
N ARG A 50 -3.17 9.24 -20.73
CA ARG A 50 -2.44 9.97 -19.70
C ARG A 50 -3.27 11.16 -19.19
N HIS A 51 -3.43 11.27 -17.88
CA HIS A 51 -4.07 12.44 -17.27
C HIS A 51 -3.25 13.69 -17.59
N TYR A 52 -3.91 14.67 -18.22
CA TYR A 52 -3.28 15.93 -18.59
C TYR A 52 -3.24 16.88 -17.39
N ILE A 53 -2.05 17.38 -17.11
CA ILE A 53 -1.83 18.48 -16.16
C ILE A 53 -1.46 19.70 -16.98
N PRO A 54 -2.25 20.79 -16.95
CA PRO A 54 -1.92 22.01 -17.69
C PRO A 54 -0.52 22.55 -17.40
N GLY A 55 0.19 23.08 -18.40
CA GLY A 55 1.59 23.47 -18.32
C GLY A 55 1.89 24.63 -17.36
N ASP A 56 0.89 25.47 -17.07
CA ASP A 56 0.95 26.56 -16.09
C ASP A 56 1.14 26.10 -14.63
N PHE A 57 0.96 24.80 -14.36
CA PHE A 57 1.33 24.21 -13.06
C PHE A 57 2.86 24.03 -12.87
N ALA A 58 3.64 24.06 -13.95
CA ALA A 58 5.08 23.90 -13.86
C ALA A 58 5.76 25.04 -13.07
N ASP A 59 5.16 26.21 -13.04
CA ASP A 59 5.71 27.41 -12.39
C ASP A 59 5.37 27.53 -10.89
N HIS A 60 4.69 26.54 -10.30
CA HIS A 60 4.31 26.50 -8.87
C HIS A 60 3.52 27.70 -8.34
N ILE A 61 3.03 28.58 -9.23
CA ILE A 61 2.42 29.87 -8.89
C ILE A 61 0.88 29.80 -8.88
N SER A 62 0.30 28.75 -9.49
CA SER A 62 -1.16 28.60 -9.52
C SER A 62 -1.71 28.18 -8.16
N PRO A 63 -2.72 28.87 -7.60
CA PRO A 63 -3.41 28.43 -6.37
C PRO A 63 -3.98 27.02 -6.44
N ASN A 64 -4.21 26.49 -7.66
CA ASN A 64 -4.75 25.17 -7.90
C ASN A 64 -3.69 24.10 -8.16
N ALA A 65 -2.39 24.44 -8.18
CA ALA A 65 -1.31 23.49 -8.45
C ALA A 65 -1.31 22.31 -7.48
N GLY A 66 -1.55 22.56 -6.21
CA GLY A 66 -1.65 21.51 -5.17
C GLY A 66 -2.75 20.50 -5.46
N ASN A 67 -3.92 20.95 -5.88
CA ASN A 67 -5.06 20.09 -6.22
C ASN A 67 -4.77 19.27 -7.48
N ALA A 68 -4.17 19.87 -8.50
CA ALA A 68 -3.82 19.15 -9.72
C ALA A 68 -2.77 18.06 -9.49
N ILE A 69 -1.76 18.33 -8.68
CA ILE A 69 -0.76 17.34 -8.28
C ILE A 69 -1.39 16.22 -7.44
N TYR A 70 -2.32 16.57 -6.54
CA TYR A 70 -3.08 15.60 -5.75
C TYR A 70 -3.91 14.69 -6.66
N GLU A 71 -4.68 15.27 -7.59
CA GLU A 71 -5.48 14.50 -8.54
C GLU A 71 -4.60 13.62 -9.43
N ALA A 72 -3.50 14.15 -9.98
CA ALA A 72 -2.56 13.38 -10.79
C ALA A 72 -1.98 12.16 -10.05
N ALA A 73 -1.77 12.28 -8.73
CA ALA A 73 -1.33 11.18 -7.91
C ALA A 73 -2.35 10.04 -7.76
N LEU A 74 -3.60 10.23 -8.19
CA LEU A 74 -4.66 9.22 -8.13
C LEU A 74 -4.88 8.51 -9.48
N TYR A 75 -4.13 8.84 -10.53
CA TYR A 75 -4.24 8.18 -11.83
C TYR A 75 -3.11 7.18 -12.06
N LYS A 76 -3.43 6.08 -12.75
CA LYS A 76 -2.48 5.04 -13.17
C LYS A 76 -2.93 4.42 -14.48
N SER A 77 -2.00 3.89 -15.28
CA SER A 77 -2.34 3.16 -16.50
C SER A 77 -3.26 1.98 -16.21
N ALA A 78 -4.25 1.76 -17.09
CA ALA A 78 -5.21 0.67 -17.00
C ALA A 78 -4.56 -0.72 -16.95
N GLU A 79 -3.34 -0.88 -17.49
CA GLU A 79 -2.56 -2.13 -17.42
C GLU A 79 -2.27 -2.57 -15.98
N TRP A 80 -2.24 -1.64 -15.02
CA TRP A 80 -1.99 -1.90 -13.60
C TRP A 80 -3.26 -2.13 -12.78
N SER A 81 -4.43 -2.22 -13.41
CA SER A 81 -5.72 -2.35 -12.71
C SER A 81 -5.83 -3.59 -11.82
N TYR A 82 -5.02 -4.64 -12.08
CA TYR A 82 -4.93 -5.83 -11.25
C TYR A 82 -4.41 -5.56 -9.83
N GLU A 83 -3.75 -4.41 -9.60
CA GLU A 83 -3.25 -4.02 -8.28
C GLU A 83 -4.38 -3.61 -7.33
N LYS A 84 -5.52 -3.14 -7.86
CA LYS A 84 -6.65 -2.62 -7.06
C LYS A 84 -6.15 -1.65 -6.00
N GLU A 85 -5.36 -0.66 -6.47
CA GLU A 85 -4.58 0.22 -5.61
C GLU A 85 -5.44 1.30 -4.93
N TRP A 86 -5.13 1.54 -3.67
CA TRP A 86 -5.56 2.70 -2.90
C TRP A 86 -4.35 3.51 -2.49
N ARG A 87 -4.50 4.82 -2.45
CA ARG A 87 -3.43 5.74 -2.03
C ARG A 87 -3.88 6.60 -0.87
N LEU A 88 -3.08 6.61 0.18
CA LEU A 88 -3.16 7.64 1.20
C LEU A 88 -2.26 8.79 0.74
N VAL A 89 -2.88 9.90 0.33
CA VAL A 89 -2.18 11.05 -0.23
C VAL A 89 -2.29 12.22 0.74
N MET A 90 -1.14 12.68 1.27
CA MET A 90 -1.06 13.76 2.23
C MET A 90 -0.26 14.93 1.64
N SER A 91 -0.83 16.14 1.71
CA SER A 91 -0.12 17.37 1.38
C SER A 91 0.74 17.85 2.55
N LYS A 92 1.63 18.83 2.28
CA LYS A 92 2.41 19.46 3.34
C LYS A 92 1.52 20.22 4.35
N ILE A 93 0.35 20.68 3.90
CA ILE A 93 -0.62 21.43 4.70
C ILE A 93 -1.35 20.49 5.67
N ASP A 94 -1.62 19.25 5.27
CA ASP A 94 -2.28 18.24 6.13
C ASP A 94 -1.35 17.74 7.25
N LEU A 95 -0.04 18.05 7.17
CA LEU A 95 0.99 17.63 8.10
C LEU A 95 1.30 18.70 9.18
N THR A 96 0.38 19.62 9.44
CA THR A 96 0.53 20.68 10.45
C THR A 96 0.48 20.18 11.89
N HIS A 97 0.25 18.88 12.10
CA HIS A 97 0.33 18.29 13.43
C HIS A 97 1.76 18.39 13.98
N PRO A 98 1.95 18.82 15.25
CA PRO A 98 3.29 19.06 15.83
C PRO A 98 4.23 17.86 15.80
N GLU A 99 3.68 16.64 15.69
CA GLU A 99 4.46 15.39 15.59
C GLU A 99 5.11 15.17 14.20
N TYR A 100 4.67 15.89 13.17
CA TYR A 100 5.20 15.79 11.82
C TYR A 100 6.23 16.89 11.54
N SER A 101 7.36 16.84 12.23
CA SER A 101 8.45 17.78 11.95
C SER A 101 9.00 17.59 10.53
N GLU A 102 9.51 18.66 9.92
CA GLU A 102 10.14 18.62 8.58
C GLU A 102 11.30 17.61 8.46
N ARG A 103 11.79 17.11 9.60
CA ARG A 103 12.91 16.16 9.68
C ARG A 103 12.49 14.68 9.59
N ILE A 104 11.19 14.35 9.66
CA ILE A 104 10.74 12.96 9.52
C ILE A 104 10.45 12.70 8.04
N PRO A 105 11.33 11.98 7.32
CA PRO A 105 11.12 11.69 5.89
C PRO A 105 10.01 10.66 5.65
N VAL A 106 9.45 10.07 6.70
CA VAL A 106 8.45 9.00 6.64
C VAL A 106 7.18 9.47 7.33
N MET A 107 6.03 9.21 6.72
CA MET A 107 4.73 9.41 7.33
C MET A 107 4.40 8.18 8.19
N ALA A 108 4.26 8.39 9.50
CA ALA A 108 3.69 7.36 10.37
C ALA A 108 2.17 7.32 10.16
N VAL A 109 1.64 6.16 9.83
CA VAL A 109 0.21 5.92 9.67
C VAL A 109 -0.25 5.09 10.87
N ASN A 110 -1.17 5.62 11.67
CA ASN A 110 -1.81 4.87 12.75
C ASN A 110 -2.82 3.89 12.16
N ALA A 111 -2.31 2.75 11.71
CA ALA A 111 -3.11 1.63 11.24
C ALA A 111 -2.73 0.38 12.02
N PHE A 112 -3.74 -0.39 12.43
CA PHE A 112 -3.50 -1.64 13.13
C PHE A 112 -3.15 -2.75 12.14
N ILE A 113 -2.08 -3.50 12.44
CA ILE A 113 -1.73 -4.70 11.68
C ILE A 113 -2.69 -5.81 12.11
N ARG A 114 -3.48 -6.34 11.16
CA ARG A 114 -4.37 -7.49 11.36
C ARG A 114 -3.70 -8.81 11.10
N ALA A 115 -2.91 -8.86 10.03
CA ALA A 115 -2.25 -10.07 9.60
C ALA A 115 -0.96 -9.79 8.82
N VAL A 116 -0.08 -10.78 8.79
CA VAL A 116 1.09 -10.83 7.93
C VAL A 116 1.00 -12.10 7.06
N TYR A 117 1.15 -11.93 5.77
CA TYR A 117 1.16 -13.00 4.79
C TYR A 117 2.58 -13.21 4.28
N LEU A 118 3.12 -14.41 4.44
CA LEU A 118 4.43 -14.79 3.95
C LEU A 118 4.32 -15.34 2.52
N GLY A 119 5.23 -14.96 1.65
CA GLY A 119 5.25 -15.42 0.28
C GLY A 119 5.46 -16.94 0.18
N VAL A 120 5.06 -17.50 -0.96
CA VAL A 120 5.18 -18.96 -1.22
C VAL A 120 6.61 -19.47 -1.05
N LYS A 121 7.59 -18.63 -1.42
CA LYS A 121 9.03 -18.94 -1.37
C LYS A 121 9.74 -18.35 -0.13
N ALA A 122 9.03 -17.82 0.84
CA ALA A 122 9.61 -17.32 2.08
C ALA A 122 10.39 -18.44 2.79
N SER A 123 11.60 -18.14 3.26
CA SER A 123 12.43 -19.13 3.96
C SER A 123 11.84 -19.54 5.32
N LYS A 124 12.21 -20.71 5.81
CA LYS A 124 11.78 -21.17 7.12
C LYS A 124 12.33 -20.31 8.26
N ASP A 125 13.53 -19.77 8.11
CA ASP A 125 14.13 -18.88 9.09
C ASP A 125 13.38 -17.54 9.14
N PHE A 126 12.98 -17.01 7.98
CA PHE A 126 12.17 -15.82 7.92
C PHE A 126 10.77 -16.04 8.52
N GLU A 127 10.11 -17.16 8.22
CA GLU A 127 8.85 -17.57 8.85
C GLU A 127 8.99 -17.61 10.37
N LYS A 128 10.02 -18.30 10.89
CA LYS A 128 10.27 -18.40 12.31
C LYS A 128 10.49 -17.02 12.96
N ALA A 129 11.25 -16.15 12.31
CA ALA A 129 11.48 -14.79 12.80
C ALA A 129 10.18 -13.99 12.93
N ILE A 130 9.33 -14.02 11.89
CA ILE A 130 8.02 -13.32 11.89
C ILE A 130 7.09 -13.92 12.97
N CYS A 131 6.96 -15.24 13.05
CA CYS A 131 6.14 -15.90 14.07
C CYS A 131 6.63 -15.55 15.49
N THR A 132 7.94 -15.51 15.70
CA THR A 132 8.51 -15.13 17.00
C THR A 132 8.22 -13.67 17.34
N HIS A 133 8.34 -12.75 16.37
CA HIS A 133 8.08 -11.33 16.56
C HIS A 133 6.62 -11.03 16.96
N TYR A 134 5.66 -11.72 16.37
CA TYR A 134 4.23 -11.52 16.62
C TYR A 134 3.61 -12.50 17.62
N LYS A 135 4.41 -13.33 18.31
CA LYS A 135 3.93 -14.41 19.19
C LYS A 135 2.94 -13.96 20.26
N GLU A 136 3.16 -12.78 20.85
CA GLU A 136 2.33 -12.24 21.95
C GLU A 136 1.39 -11.13 21.49
N THR A 137 1.07 -11.10 20.22
CA THR A 137 0.19 -10.10 19.59
C THR A 137 -1.03 -10.77 18.98
N PRO A 138 -2.13 -10.03 18.75
CA PRO A 138 -3.31 -10.55 18.06
C PRO A 138 -3.13 -10.69 16.55
N VAL A 139 -1.94 -10.40 16.00
CA VAL A 139 -1.64 -10.43 14.57
C VAL A 139 -1.60 -11.88 14.08
N LYS A 140 -2.42 -12.20 13.08
CA LYS A 140 -2.44 -13.52 12.46
C LYS A 140 -1.34 -13.66 11.42
N ILE A 141 -0.71 -14.83 11.37
CA ILE A 141 0.33 -15.13 10.39
C ILE A 141 -0.18 -16.19 9.42
N TYR A 142 -0.03 -15.90 8.13
CA TYR A 142 -0.40 -16.79 7.04
C TYR A 142 0.79 -17.08 6.15
N ARG A 143 0.79 -18.24 5.52
CA ARG A 143 1.65 -18.57 4.39
C ARG A 143 0.82 -18.64 3.12
N MET A 144 1.30 -17.98 2.07
CA MET A 144 0.67 -18.08 0.76
C MET A 144 1.06 -19.40 0.10
N LYS A 145 0.09 -20.00 -0.61
CA LYS A 145 0.25 -21.21 -1.42
C LYS A 145 -0.33 -20.97 -2.80
N LEU A 146 0.24 -21.61 -3.82
CA LEU A 146 -0.38 -21.65 -5.15
C LEU A 146 -1.67 -22.47 -5.07
N SER A 147 -2.74 -21.95 -5.66
CA SER A 147 -3.97 -22.73 -5.84
C SER A 147 -3.74 -23.93 -6.76
N ALA A 148 -4.31 -25.06 -6.42
CA ALA A 148 -4.24 -26.26 -7.28
C ALA A 148 -5.18 -26.19 -8.51
N SER A 149 -6.17 -25.28 -8.48
CA SER A 149 -7.25 -25.27 -9.48
C SER A 149 -7.28 -24.02 -10.37
N ASN A 150 -6.56 -22.95 -10.00
CA ASN A 150 -6.57 -21.70 -10.76
C ASN A 150 -5.28 -20.88 -10.57
N TYR A 151 -5.06 -19.86 -11.41
CA TYR A 151 -3.92 -18.96 -11.31
C TYR A 151 -4.12 -17.90 -10.20
N SER A 152 -4.19 -18.36 -8.96
CA SER A 152 -4.29 -17.49 -7.79
C SER A 152 -3.51 -18.03 -6.59
N LEU A 153 -3.34 -17.18 -5.59
CA LEU A 153 -2.75 -17.54 -4.31
C LEU A 153 -3.85 -17.74 -3.26
N GLN A 154 -3.63 -18.68 -2.36
CA GLN A 154 -4.46 -18.96 -1.20
C GLN A 154 -3.64 -18.76 0.06
N ALA A 155 -4.25 -18.25 1.13
CA ALA A 155 -3.62 -18.08 2.42
C ALA A 155 -3.97 -19.24 3.34
N GLU A 156 -2.97 -19.82 3.97
CA GLU A 156 -3.09 -20.83 5.04
C GLU A 156 -2.57 -20.22 6.33
N GLN A 157 -3.39 -20.24 7.37
CA GLN A 157 -2.98 -19.71 8.67
C GLN A 157 -1.98 -20.67 9.32
N ILE A 158 -0.88 -20.10 9.83
CA ILE A 158 0.19 -20.84 10.50
C ILE A 158 0.38 -20.40 11.97
N GLN A 159 -0.16 -19.23 12.33
CA GLN A 159 -0.24 -18.71 13.70
C GLN A 159 -1.46 -17.82 13.87
#